data_35e7bc9760cd20c2a4b527ec6a34a6fe
#
_entry.id   35e7bc9760cd20c2a4b527ec6a34a6fe
#
_cell.length_a   1.000
_cell.length_b   1.000
_cell.length_c   1.000
_cell.angle_alpha   90.00
_cell.angle_beta   90.00
_cell.angle_gamma   90.00
#
_symmetry.space_group_name_H-M   'P 1'
#
loop_
_entity.id
_entity.type
_entity.pdbx_description
1 polymer ?
#
loop_
_entity_poly.entity_id
_entity_poly.type
_entity_poly.pdbx_seq_one_letter_code
_entity_poly.pdbx_strand_id
1 'polypeptide(L)'
;LTYELGDLREGCNKEELLRQEETLQNIARKDIPSLLAARKELNGEIEFDQVVLNTEPAAGEKLMLLQGWLPASEEDPIVAYLNSQSVYYDIKKPAPEDNVPIQLNNKGLFAWFEPICKLYMLPKYNELDLTPFFAPFFMLFFGLCLGDSGYGLFLLLGVTLYRLLAKNIGKTMKPILSLVQLLAASTFFCGMLTGTFFGANFYDLDWPFIQRMKHAIAMDNNDMFQLSLLLGVIQILFGMILKAVNQAIQFGFKYAVGTIGWIILLVSVGLAAVLPAVFPMGGTAHLVILAIAGAMILFYNSPDKNIFINFGLGLW
;
A
#
# COMPACT_ATOMS: atom_id res chain seq x y z
N LEU A 1 -51.99 -6.27 1.02
CA LEU A 1 -50.61 -5.97 0.51
C LEU A 1 -50.52 -6.03 -1.01
N THR A 2 -51.30 -6.82 -1.70
CA THR A 2 -51.36 -6.90 -3.18
C THR A 2 -52.18 -5.77 -3.81
N TYR A 3 -53.10 -5.14 -3.09
CA TYR A 3 -53.94 -4.03 -3.55
C TYR A 3 -53.16 -2.69 -3.58
N GLU A 4 -52.31 -2.42 -2.58
CA GLU A 4 -51.55 -1.19 -2.48
C GLU A 4 -50.42 -1.06 -3.54
N LEU A 5 -49.89 -2.18 -4.05
CA LEU A 5 -48.89 -2.18 -5.12
C LEU A 5 -49.46 -1.90 -6.51
N GLY A 6 -50.76 -2.14 -6.73
CA GLY A 6 -51.49 -1.80 -7.95
C GLY A 6 -51.74 -0.29 -8.05
N ASP A 7 -52.19 0.34 -6.98
CA ASP A 7 -52.47 1.79 -6.93
C ASP A 7 -51.20 2.62 -7.06
N LEU A 8 -50.08 2.15 -6.52
CA LEU A 8 -48.76 2.79 -6.69
C LEU A 8 -48.24 2.75 -8.13
N ARG A 9 -48.65 1.75 -8.93
CA ARG A 9 -48.26 1.66 -10.36
C ARG A 9 -49.12 2.54 -11.26
N GLU A 10 -50.39 2.77 -10.95
CA GLU A 10 -51.26 3.65 -11.75
C GLU A 10 -51.02 5.13 -11.46
N GLY A 11 -50.54 5.51 -10.28
CA GLY A 11 -50.23 6.89 -9.91
C GLY A 11 -48.87 7.43 -10.43
N CYS A 12 -48.04 6.55 -10.98
CA CYS A 12 -46.71 6.95 -11.46
C CYS A 12 -46.75 7.40 -12.92
N ASN A 13 -47.31 8.58 -13.17
CA ASN A 13 -47.26 9.17 -14.52
C ASN A 13 -45.79 9.57 -14.85
N LYS A 14 -45.27 9.03 -15.92
CA LYS A 14 -43.87 9.27 -16.37
C LYS A 14 -43.56 10.75 -16.52
N GLU A 15 -44.55 11.57 -16.89
CA GLU A 15 -44.38 13.02 -16.97
C GLU A 15 -44.24 13.69 -15.58
N GLU A 16 -44.94 13.19 -14.61
CA GLU A 16 -44.88 13.71 -13.24
C GLU A 16 -43.53 13.36 -12.55
N LEU A 17 -43.01 12.15 -12.78
CA LEU A 17 -41.67 11.77 -12.38
C LEU A 17 -40.59 12.64 -13.02
N LEU A 18 -40.71 12.93 -14.32
CA LEU A 18 -39.76 13.82 -15.02
C LEU A 18 -39.83 15.26 -14.46
N ARG A 19 -41.02 15.78 -14.17
CA ARG A 19 -41.19 17.09 -13.52
C ARG A 19 -40.60 17.13 -12.11
N GLN A 20 -40.80 16.08 -11.33
CA GLN A 20 -40.20 15.97 -9.98
C GLN A 20 -38.68 15.89 -10.06
N GLU A 21 -38.14 15.14 -11.03
CA GLU A 21 -36.70 15.03 -11.26
C GLU A 21 -36.09 16.38 -11.71
N GLU A 22 -36.74 17.10 -12.61
CA GLU A 22 -36.33 18.47 -13.01
C GLU A 22 -36.37 19.44 -11.84
N THR A 23 -37.41 19.36 -11.00
CA THR A 23 -37.55 20.20 -9.79
C THR A 23 -36.43 19.90 -8.79
N LEU A 24 -36.17 18.61 -8.52
CA LEU A 24 -35.05 18.17 -7.66
C LEU A 24 -33.71 18.61 -8.21
N GLN A 25 -33.48 18.48 -9.53
CA GLN A 25 -32.24 18.95 -10.15
C GLN A 25 -32.06 20.46 -10.04
N ASN A 26 -33.13 21.24 -10.18
CA ASN A 26 -33.10 22.71 -10.06
C ASN A 26 -32.82 23.14 -8.61
N ILE A 27 -33.47 22.51 -7.63
CA ILE A 27 -33.19 22.71 -6.19
C ILE A 27 -31.75 22.33 -5.89
N ALA A 28 -31.30 21.14 -6.35
CA ALA A 28 -29.93 20.69 -6.13
C ALA A 28 -28.90 21.63 -6.74
N ARG A 29 -29.12 22.14 -7.98
CA ARG A 29 -28.20 23.11 -8.62
C ARG A 29 -28.10 24.42 -7.85
N LYS A 30 -29.18 24.85 -7.20
CA LYS A 30 -29.24 26.11 -6.47
C LYS A 30 -28.67 25.97 -5.05
N ASP A 31 -29.05 24.90 -4.35
CA ASP A 31 -28.82 24.78 -2.90
C ASP A 31 -27.54 23.99 -2.55
N ILE A 32 -27.10 23.03 -3.40
CA ILE A 32 -25.87 22.29 -3.15
C ILE A 32 -24.62 23.19 -3.02
N PRO A 33 -24.39 24.20 -3.89
CA PRO A 33 -23.25 25.10 -3.74
C PRO A 33 -23.26 25.87 -2.41
N SER A 34 -24.43 26.37 -1.98
CA SER A 34 -24.57 27.08 -0.71
C SER A 34 -24.38 26.18 0.50
N LEU A 35 -24.90 24.95 0.46
CA LEU A 35 -24.69 23.94 1.51
C LEU A 35 -23.22 23.49 1.59
N LEU A 36 -22.54 23.35 0.45
CA LEU A 36 -21.11 23.03 0.43
C LEU A 36 -20.26 24.19 0.97
N ALA A 37 -20.63 25.44 0.69
CA ALA A 37 -19.99 26.62 1.25
C ALA A 37 -20.18 26.69 2.78
N ALA A 38 -21.42 26.55 3.26
CA ALA A 38 -21.72 26.51 4.69
C ALA A 38 -21.00 25.36 5.41
N ARG A 39 -20.95 24.16 4.80
CA ARG A 39 -20.18 23.06 5.36
C ARG A 39 -18.69 23.35 5.45
N LYS A 40 -18.13 24.02 4.45
CA LYS A 40 -16.71 24.40 4.46
C LYS A 40 -16.42 25.43 5.56
N GLU A 41 -17.29 26.39 5.74
CA GLU A 41 -17.20 27.42 6.79
C GLU A 41 -17.29 26.78 8.19
N LEU A 42 -18.32 25.95 8.44
CA LEU A 42 -18.47 25.22 9.70
C LEU A 42 -17.30 24.30 10.01
N ASN A 43 -16.76 23.60 8.99
CA ASN A 43 -15.57 22.79 9.20
C ASN A 43 -14.35 23.65 9.55
N GLY A 44 -14.20 24.83 8.95
CA GLY A 44 -13.16 25.79 9.33
C GLY A 44 -13.29 26.29 10.76
N GLU A 45 -14.51 26.58 11.22
CA GLU A 45 -14.78 26.95 12.61
C GLU A 45 -14.45 25.81 13.59
N ILE A 46 -14.85 24.57 13.27
CA ILE A 46 -14.54 23.39 14.08
C ILE A 46 -13.02 23.16 14.16
N GLU A 47 -12.31 23.29 13.04
CA GLU A 47 -10.85 23.14 13.01
C GLU A 47 -10.19 24.24 13.86
N PHE A 48 -10.68 25.49 13.79
CA PHE A 48 -10.19 26.59 14.60
C PHE A 48 -10.44 26.34 16.10
N ASP A 49 -11.65 25.95 16.48
CA ASP A 49 -11.99 25.64 17.87
C ASP A 49 -11.15 24.47 18.41
N GLN A 50 -10.88 23.46 17.61
CA GLN A 50 -9.98 22.36 17.98
C GLN A 50 -8.55 22.86 18.23
N VAL A 51 -8.05 23.81 17.42
CA VAL A 51 -6.73 24.41 17.63
C VAL A 51 -6.72 25.22 18.93
N VAL A 52 -7.76 26.00 19.21
CA VAL A 52 -7.89 26.76 20.45
C VAL A 52 -7.92 25.83 21.67
N LEU A 53 -8.69 24.74 21.61
CA LEU A 53 -8.76 23.73 22.68
C LEU A 53 -7.44 23.01 22.93
N ASN A 54 -6.62 22.83 21.89
CA ASN A 54 -5.30 22.21 21.99
C ASN A 54 -4.18 23.20 22.34
N THR A 55 -4.52 24.49 22.55
CA THR A 55 -3.55 25.50 22.96
C THR A 55 -3.35 25.42 24.48
N GLU A 56 -2.11 25.23 24.90
CA GLU A 56 -1.75 25.12 26.31
C GLU A 56 -1.48 26.49 26.94
N PRO A 57 -2.14 26.86 28.05
CA PRO A 57 -1.80 28.06 28.77
C PRO A 57 -0.44 27.86 29.50
N ALA A 58 0.48 28.79 29.29
CA ALA A 58 1.79 28.80 29.93
C ALA A 58 2.01 30.08 30.75
N ALA A 59 2.99 30.07 31.65
CA ALA A 59 3.38 31.19 32.47
C ALA A 59 2.23 31.86 33.27
N GLY A 60 1.34 31.06 33.87
CA GLY A 60 0.21 31.55 34.67
C GLY A 60 -0.86 32.20 33.79
N GLU A 61 -1.23 31.60 32.69
CA GLU A 61 -2.23 32.00 31.69
C GLU A 61 -1.89 33.29 30.92
N LYS A 62 -0.64 33.75 31.01
CA LYS A 62 -0.18 34.96 30.30
C LYS A 62 0.32 34.66 28.89
N LEU A 63 0.62 33.43 28.59
CA LEU A 63 1.07 32.98 27.29
C LEU A 63 0.23 31.79 26.82
N MET A 64 -0.08 31.77 25.54
CA MET A 64 -0.73 30.66 24.89
C MET A 64 0.29 29.95 23.98
N LEU A 65 0.53 28.65 24.23
CA LEU A 65 1.47 27.82 23.49
C LEU A 65 0.70 26.91 22.54
N LEU A 66 0.99 27.04 21.25
CA LEU A 66 0.48 26.13 20.22
C LEU A 66 1.66 25.31 19.69
N GLN A 67 1.57 24.00 19.80
CA GLN A 67 2.55 23.08 19.26
C GLN A 67 1.96 22.28 18.09
N GLY A 68 2.70 22.11 17.02
CA GLY A 68 2.23 21.39 15.84
C GLY A 68 3.37 20.87 14.97
N TRP A 69 3.03 20.06 14.00
CA TRP A 69 3.95 19.50 13.03
C TRP A 69 3.76 20.16 11.67
N LEU A 70 4.85 20.32 10.97
CA LEU A 70 4.93 21.05 9.72
C LEU A 70 5.78 20.24 8.71
N PRO A 71 5.32 20.03 7.47
CA PRO A 71 6.18 19.46 6.42
C PRO A 71 7.36 20.39 6.13
N ALA A 72 8.56 19.83 6.00
CA ALA A 72 9.77 20.62 5.71
C ALA A 72 9.67 21.46 4.42
N SER A 73 8.81 21.04 3.45
CA SER A 73 8.56 21.81 2.23
C SER A 73 7.78 23.11 2.46
N GLU A 74 7.07 23.23 3.59
CA GLU A 74 6.23 24.37 3.93
C GLU A 74 6.88 25.27 5.00
N GLU A 75 8.15 25.02 5.34
CA GLU A 75 8.88 25.80 6.37
C GLU A 75 8.99 27.28 5.99
N ASP A 76 9.52 27.58 4.80
CA ASP A 76 9.74 28.96 4.35
C ASP A 76 8.46 29.80 4.27
N PRO A 77 7.34 29.31 3.66
CA PRO A 77 6.08 30.04 3.66
C PRO A 77 5.51 30.30 5.05
N ILE A 78 5.61 29.33 5.97
CA ILE A 78 5.11 29.48 7.32
C ILE A 78 5.98 30.45 8.14
N VAL A 79 7.30 30.40 8.02
CA VAL A 79 8.22 31.36 8.64
C VAL A 79 7.89 32.78 8.19
N ALA A 80 7.70 33.00 6.89
CA ALA A 80 7.31 34.30 6.35
C ALA A 80 5.96 34.78 6.93
N TYR A 81 4.98 33.89 7.06
CA TYR A 81 3.69 34.19 7.64
C TYR A 81 3.81 34.56 9.14
N LEU A 82 4.49 33.74 9.94
CA LEU A 82 4.67 33.97 11.39
C LEU A 82 5.40 35.28 11.67
N ASN A 83 6.42 35.61 10.88
CA ASN A 83 7.11 36.90 10.98
C ASN A 83 6.18 38.08 10.70
N SER A 84 5.21 37.94 9.79
CA SER A 84 4.22 38.96 9.49
C SER A 84 3.22 39.19 10.62
N GLN A 85 2.97 38.17 11.46
CA GLN A 85 2.04 38.19 12.57
C GLN A 85 2.66 38.65 13.91
N SER A 86 3.97 38.94 13.94
CA SER A 86 4.69 39.34 15.18
C SER A 86 4.54 38.31 16.32
N VAL A 87 4.48 37.02 16.00
CA VAL A 87 4.36 35.92 16.94
C VAL A 87 5.75 35.33 17.18
N TYR A 88 6.08 34.99 18.43
CA TYR A 88 7.29 34.25 18.73
C TYR A 88 7.09 32.79 18.32
N TYR A 89 8.05 32.23 17.61
CA TYR A 89 8.03 30.82 17.20
C TYR A 89 9.42 30.20 17.35
N ASP A 90 9.44 28.88 17.53
CA ASP A 90 10.65 28.07 17.60
C ASP A 90 10.43 26.80 16.77
N ILE A 91 11.25 26.59 15.72
CA ILE A 91 11.15 25.46 14.82
C ILE A 91 12.29 24.49 15.13
N LYS A 92 11.93 23.28 15.53
CA LYS A 92 12.86 22.22 15.88
C LYS A 92 12.67 21.00 14.99
N LYS A 93 13.77 20.30 14.72
CA LYS A 93 13.67 18.97 14.11
C LYS A 93 13.12 17.99 15.15
N PRO A 94 12.27 17.03 14.73
CA PRO A 94 11.72 16.04 15.65
C PRO A 94 12.81 15.20 16.31
N ALA A 95 12.63 14.89 17.58
CA ALA A 95 13.46 13.93 18.29
C ALA A 95 13.08 12.49 17.89
N PRO A 96 13.98 11.50 18.05
CA PRO A 96 13.69 10.11 17.72
C PRO A 96 12.51 9.50 18.49
N GLU A 97 12.18 10.08 19.65
CA GLU A 97 11.10 9.65 20.55
C GLU A 97 9.74 10.30 20.21
N ASP A 98 9.75 11.34 19.38
CA ASP A 98 8.54 12.08 19.02
C ASP A 98 7.63 11.25 18.10
N ASN A 99 6.34 11.31 18.38
CA ASN A 99 5.33 10.69 17.54
C ASN A 99 4.95 11.64 16.37
N VAL A 100 5.79 11.67 15.34
CA VAL A 100 5.64 12.56 14.19
C VAL A 100 4.57 12.00 13.24
N PRO A 101 3.58 12.80 12.83
CA PRO A 101 2.64 12.39 11.79
C PRO A 101 3.35 12.21 10.44
N ILE A 102 3.12 11.07 9.80
CA ILE A 102 3.80 10.70 8.56
C ILE A 102 2.94 11.06 7.35
N GLN A 103 3.54 11.78 6.42
CA GLN A 103 2.98 12.05 5.11
C GLN A 103 3.83 11.35 4.04
N LEU A 104 3.25 10.36 3.36
CA LEU A 104 3.89 9.70 2.23
C LEU A 104 3.92 10.67 1.03
N ASN A 105 5.02 10.66 0.29
CA ASN A 105 5.21 11.49 -0.91
C ASN A 105 5.68 10.61 -2.10
N ASN A 106 4.93 9.57 -2.37
CA ASN A 106 5.19 8.70 -3.51
C ASN A 106 4.68 9.34 -4.81
N LYS A 107 5.42 9.12 -5.90
CA LYS A 107 5.08 9.68 -7.23
C LYS A 107 4.68 8.58 -8.21
N GLY A 108 3.86 8.94 -9.19
CA GLY A 108 3.45 8.05 -10.28
C GLY A 108 2.70 6.82 -9.78
N LEU A 109 3.12 5.65 -10.25
CA LEU A 109 2.49 4.37 -9.97
C LEU A 109 2.50 4.02 -8.48
N PHE A 110 3.59 4.35 -7.77
CA PHE A 110 3.72 4.01 -6.34
C PHE A 110 2.74 4.79 -5.46
N ALA A 111 2.33 6.00 -5.85
CA ALA A 111 1.31 6.77 -5.14
C ALA A 111 -0.06 6.05 -5.11
N TRP A 112 -0.34 5.18 -6.08
CA TRP A 112 -1.59 4.40 -6.10
C TRP A 112 -1.62 3.31 -5.02
N PHE A 113 -0.45 2.91 -4.49
CA PHE A 113 -0.32 1.93 -3.41
C PHE A 113 -0.34 2.55 -2.01
N GLU A 114 -0.25 3.86 -1.87
CA GLU A 114 -0.35 4.54 -0.56
C GLU A 114 -1.63 4.20 0.22
N PRO A 115 -2.83 4.04 -0.40
CA PRO A 115 -4.01 3.58 0.33
C PRO A 115 -3.82 2.23 1.01
N ILE A 116 -3.05 1.32 0.40
CA ILE A 116 -2.72 0.02 1.01
C ILE A 116 -1.81 0.22 2.22
N CYS A 117 -0.75 1.04 2.10
CA CYS A 117 0.11 1.37 3.22
C CYS A 117 -0.65 1.97 4.40
N LYS A 118 -1.58 2.89 4.12
CA LYS A 118 -2.43 3.50 5.16
C LYS A 118 -3.35 2.52 5.86
N LEU A 119 -3.77 1.44 5.19
CA LEU A 119 -4.60 0.38 5.78
C LEU A 119 -3.80 -0.54 6.72
N TYR A 120 -2.55 -0.83 6.38
CA TYR A 120 -1.72 -1.73 7.18
C TYR A 120 -1.00 -0.99 8.31
N MET A 121 -0.01 -0.19 7.98
CA MET A 121 0.72 0.65 8.92
C MET A 121 1.61 1.64 8.16
N LEU A 122 1.57 2.90 8.57
CA LEU A 122 2.52 3.90 8.08
C LEU A 122 3.90 3.65 8.70
N PRO A 123 5.00 3.87 7.96
CA PRO A 123 6.35 3.79 8.53
C PRO A 123 6.54 4.85 9.62
N LYS A 124 7.44 4.64 10.55
CA LYS A 124 7.86 5.68 11.49
C LYS A 124 8.72 6.73 10.78
N TYR A 125 8.90 7.91 11.40
CA TYR A 125 9.61 9.04 10.80
C TYR A 125 11.01 8.68 10.25
N ASN A 126 11.75 7.81 10.95
CA ASN A 126 13.08 7.38 10.56
C ASN A 126 13.11 6.06 9.77
N GLU A 127 11.94 5.49 9.45
CA GLU A 127 11.84 4.23 8.72
C GLU A 127 11.80 4.46 7.21
N LEU A 128 12.30 3.48 6.48
CA LEU A 128 12.24 3.46 5.03
C LEU A 128 10.78 3.31 4.59
N ASP A 129 10.34 4.13 3.63
CA ASP A 129 9.06 3.91 2.98
C ASP A 129 9.12 2.64 2.11
N LEU A 130 8.38 1.63 2.51
CA LEU A 130 8.33 0.34 1.82
C LEU A 130 7.41 0.34 0.60
N THR A 131 6.60 1.39 0.38
CA THR A 131 5.60 1.46 -0.70
C THR A 131 6.17 1.13 -2.08
N PRO A 132 7.29 1.74 -2.54
CA PRO A 132 7.85 1.45 -3.85
C PRO A 132 8.35 0.01 -3.99
N PHE A 133 8.76 -0.59 -2.89
CA PHE A 133 9.38 -1.91 -2.86
C PHE A 133 8.37 -3.05 -2.85
N PHE A 134 7.26 -2.91 -2.11
CA PHE A 134 6.24 -3.96 -2.09
C PHE A 134 5.27 -3.87 -3.28
N ALA A 135 5.07 -2.68 -3.86
CA ALA A 135 4.10 -2.46 -4.93
C ALA A 135 4.22 -3.43 -6.12
N PRO A 136 5.41 -3.70 -6.70
CA PRO A 136 5.53 -4.64 -7.82
C PRO A 136 5.20 -6.07 -7.41
N PHE A 137 5.60 -6.51 -6.22
CA PHE A 137 5.25 -7.84 -5.71
C PHE A 137 3.75 -7.96 -5.46
N PHE A 138 3.15 -6.96 -4.83
CA PHE A 138 1.71 -6.94 -4.56
C PHE A 138 0.91 -7.04 -5.86
N MET A 139 1.28 -6.26 -6.89
CA MET A 139 0.66 -6.28 -8.21
C MET A 139 0.76 -7.68 -8.84
N LEU A 140 1.95 -8.26 -8.82
CA LEU A 140 2.21 -9.56 -9.42
C LEU A 140 1.45 -10.68 -8.71
N PHE A 141 1.55 -10.75 -7.39
CA PHE A 141 0.85 -11.78 -6.61
C PHE A 141 -0.67 -11.65 -6.67
N PHE A 142 -1.19 -10.42 -6.68
CA PHE A 142 -2.62 -10.19 -6.88
C PHE A 142 -3.09 -10.78 -8.21
N GLY A 143 -2.32 -10.51 -9.29
CA GLY A 143 -2.60 -11.05 -10.60
C GLY A 143 -2.54 -12.58 -10.64
N LEU A 144 -1.51 -13.17 -10.04
CA LEU A 144 -1.35 -14.63 -9.97
C LEU A 144 -2.43 -15.32 -9.12
N CYS A 145 -2.81 -14.72 -7.98
CA CYS A 145 -3.84 -15.26 -7.09
C CYS A 145 -5.23 -15.29 -7.74
N LEU A 146 -5.60 -14.23 -8.45
CA LEU A 146 -6.87 -14.19 -9.19
C LEU A 146 -6.78 -15.00 -10.49
N GLY A 147 -5.70 -14.91 -11.23
CA GLY A 147 -5.32 -15.74 -12.36
C GLY A 147 -6.38 -15.93 -13.44
N ASP A 148 -7.30 -14.98 -13.64
CA ASP A 148 -8.42 -15.07 -14.57
C ASP A 148 -8.53 -13.81 -15.43
N SER A 149 -8.32 -13.97 -16.73
CA SER A 149 -8.34 -12.87 -17.68
C SER A 149 -9.74 -12.29 -17.90
N GLY A 150 -10.81 -13.07 -17.72
CA GLY A 150 -12.20 -12.59 -17.83
C GLY A 150 -12.54 -11.62 -16.70
N TYR A 151 -12.26 -11.99 -15.45
CA TYR A 151 -12.45 -11.09 -14.31
C TYR A 151 -11.53 -9.89 -14.36
N GLY A 152 -10.25 -10.07 -14.78
CA GLY A 152 -9.32 -8.97 -14.99
C GLY A 152 -9.84 -7.96 -15.99
N LEU A 153 -10.32 -8.41 -17.16
CA LEU A 153 -10.89 -7.56 -18.21
C LEU A 153 -12.18 -6.88 -17.73
N PHE A 154 -13.06 -7.60 -17.06
CA PHE A 154 -14.31 -7.06 -16.53
C PHE A 154 -14.05 -5.91 -15.55
N LEU A 155 -13.14 -6.09 -14.61
CA LEU A 155 -12.78 -5.04 -13.65
C LEU A 155 -12.10 -3.86 -14.36
N LEU A 156 -11.18 -4.12 -15.29
CA LEU A 156 -10.47 -3.09 -16.04
C LEU A 156 -11.44 -2.22 -16.84
N LEU A 157 -12.36 -2.84 -17.59
CA LEU A 157 -13.37 -2.12 -18.37
C LEU A 157 -14.36 -1.40 -17.46
N GLY A 158 -14.84 -2.05 -16.38
CA GLY A 158 -15.78 -1.46 -15.43
C GLY A 158 -15.25 -0.20 -14.77
N VAL A 159 -14.02 -0.26 -14.24
CA VAL A 159 -13.40 0.92 -13.62
C VAL A 159 -13.07 2.00 -14.64
N THR A 160 -12.64 1.61 -15.84
CA THR A 160 -12.37 2.58 -16.91
C THR A 160 -13.66 3.29 -17.34
N LEU A 161 -14.74 2.55 -17.54
CA LEU A 161 -16.05 3.11 -17.87
C LEU A 161 -16.56 4.04 -16.75
N TYR A 162 -16.45 3.61 -15.49
CA TYR A 162 -16.80 4.45 -14.36
C TYR A 162 -16.02 5.77 -14.37
N ARG A 163 -14.69 5.73 -14.60
CA ARG A 163 -13.85 6.94 -14.66
C ARG A 163 -14.21 7.88 -15.82
N LEU A 164 -14.69 7.33 -16.94
CA LEU A 164 -15.13 8.13 -18.10
C LEU A 164 -16.49 8.79 -17.85
N LEU A 165 -17.40 8.09 -17.16
CA LEU A 165 -18.75 8.57 -16.90
C LEU A 165 -18.83 9.50 -15.68
N ALA A 166 -17.99 9.30 -14.67
CA ALA A 166 -18.01 10.08 -13.44
C ALA A 166 -17.44 11.48 -13.68
N LYS A 167 -18.30 12.50 -13.60
CA LYS A 167 -17.92 13.91 -13.78
C LYS A 167 -17.00 14.45 -12.68
N ASN A 168 -17.16 13.98 -11.43
CA ASN A 168 -16.41 14.43 -10.27
C ASN A 168 -15.94 13.25 -9.41
N ILE A 169 -14.70 12.85 -9.56
CA ILE A 169 -14.08 11.82 -8.72
C ILE A 169 -13.31 12.52 -7.60
N GLY A 170 -13.64 12.21 -6.35
CA GLY A 170 -12.97 12.75 -5.16
C GLY A 170 -11.47 12.46 -5.15
N LYS A 171 -10.69 13.33 -4.50
CA LYS A 171 -9.22 13.20 -4.43
C LYS A 171 -8.77 11.84 -3.86
N THR A 172 -9.50 11.30 -2.89
CA THR A 172 -9.20 10.00 -2.24
C THR A 172 -9.54 8.81 -3.14
N MET A 173 -10.58 8.92 -3.99
CA MET A 173 -11.01 7.83 -4.87
C MET A 173 -10.12 7.66 -6.11
N LYS A 174 -9.49 8.74 -6.57
CA LYS A 174 -8.62 8.68 -7.77
C LYS A 174 -7.49 7.64 -7.65
N PRO A 175 -6.66 7.65 -6.59
CA PRO A 175 -5.59 6.64 -6.45
C PRO A 175 -6.15 5.23 -6.28
N ILE A 176 -7.28 5.04 -5.58
CA ILE A 176 -7.91 3.73 -5.40
C ILE A 176 -8.37 3.16 -6.75
N LEU A 177 -9.05 3.96 -7.57
CA LEU A 177 -9.48 3.52 -8.91
C LEU A 177 -8.29 3.20 -9.83
N SER A 178 -7.20 3.98 -9.74
CA SER A 178 -5.97 3.70 -10.49
C SER A 178 -5.31 2.41 -10.04
N LEU A 179 -5.30 2.16 -8.72
CA LEU A 179 -4.82 0.90 -8.15
C LEU A 179 -5.64 -0.29 -8.67
N VAL A 180 -6.97 -0.20 -8.61
CA VAL A 180 -7.85 -1.27 -9.11
C VAL A 180 -7.63 -1.52 -10.61
N GLN A 181 -7.45 -0.47 -11.43
CA GLN A 181 -7.11 -0.65 -12.85
C GLN A 181 -5.79 -1.39 -13.05
N LEU A 182 -4.77 -1.03 -12.27
CA LEU A 182 -3.46 -1.68 -12.34
C LEU A 182 -3.53 -3.16 -11.94
N LEU A 183 -4.22 -3.45 -10.84
CA LEU A 183 -4.41 -4.82 -10.36
C LEU A 183 -5.26 -5.64 -11.32
N ALA A 184 -6.31 -5.05 -11.91
CA ALA A 184 -7.12 -5.68 -12.93
C ALA A 184 -6.31 -6.00 -14.20
N ALA A 185 -5.44 -5.09 -14.63
CA ALA A 185 -4.51 -5.34 -15.73
C ALA A 185 -3.56 -6.50 -15.41
N SER A 186 -2.97 -6.52 -14.20
CA SER A 186 -2.12 -7.65 -13.77
C SER A 186 -2.88 -8.98 -13.79
N THR A 187 -4.12 -8.99 -13.27
CA THR A 187 -5.00 -10.18 -13.29
C THR A 187 -5.29 -10.65 -14.72
N PHE A 188 -5.57 -9.71 -15.62
CA PHE A 188 -5.79 -10.02 -17.03
C PHE A 188 -4.56 -10.70 -17.65
N PHE A 189 -3.37 -10.14 -17.47
CA PHE A 189 -2.13 -10.73 -18.00
C PHE A 189 -1.81 -12.08 -17.37
N CYS A 190 -1.94 -12.22 -16.04
CA CYS A 190 -1.72 -13.51 -15.37
C CYS A 190 -2.74 -14.56 -15.79
N GLY A 191 -4.00 -14.20 -15.98
CA GLY A 191 -5.04 -15.07 -16.51
C GLY A 191 -4.80 -15.52 -17.96
N MET A 192 -4.08 -14.72 -18.76
CA MET A 192 -3.62 -15.15 -20.08
C MET A 192 -2.53 -16.22 -19.98
N LEU A 193 -1.67 -16.20 -18.96
CA LEU A 193 -0.66 -17.25 -18.75
C LEU A 193 -1.30 -18.59 -18.41
N THR A 194 -2.34 -18.59 -17.59
CA THR A 194 -3.08 -19.79 -17.18
C THR A 194 -4.10 -20.26 -18.22
N GLY A 195 -4.49 -19.38 -19.14
CA GLY A 195 -5.56 -19.64 -20.11
C GLY A 195 -6.96 -19.59 -19.52
N THR A 196 -7.16 -18.98 -18.35
CA THR A 196 -8.44 -18.94 -17.65
C THR A 196 -9.23 -17.66 -18.01
N PHE A 197 -10.50 -17.86 -18.40
CA PHE A 197 -11.44 -16.78 -18.73
C PHE A 197 -12.82 -17.10 -18.15
N PHE A 198 -13.22 -16.38 -17.09
CA PHE A 198 -14.40 -16.63 -16.29
C PHE A 198 -14.52 -18.11 -15.83
N GLY A 199 -13.40 -18.66 -15.37
CA GLY A 199 -13.32 -20.04 -14.88
C GLY A 199 -13.24 -21.11 -15.97
N ALA A 200 -13.40 -20.77 -17.26
CA ALA A 200 -13.24 -21.68 -18.37
C ALA A 200 -11.84 -21.54 -18.99
N ASN A 201 -11.28 -22.64 -19.50
CA ASN A 201 -10.00 -22.61 -20.19
C ASN A 201 -10.21 -22.24 -21.64
N PHE A 202 -9.82 -21.03 -22.05
CA PHE A 202 -9.98 -20.59 -23.45
C PHE A 202 -8.92 -21.21 -24.39
N TYR A 203 -7.86 -21.81 -23.88
CA TYR A 203 -6.89 -22.54 -24.67
C TYR A 203 -7.42 -23.88 -25.23
N ASP A 204 -8.61 -24.31 -24.76
CA ASP A 204 -9.29 -25.49 -25.32
C ASP A 204 -10.05 -25.17 -26.62
N LEU A 205 -10.10 -23.89 -27.02
CA LEU A 205 -10.69 -23.47 -28.29
C LEU A 205 -9.72 -23.73 -29.46
N ASP A 206 -10.19 -24.40 -30.52
CA ASP A 206 -9.41 -24.74 -31.72
C ASP A 206 -9.18 -23.57 -32.68
N TRP A 207 -9.11 -22.35 -32.18
CA TRP A 207 -8.84 -21.18 -33.02
C TRP A 207 -7.34 -21.01 -33.28
N PRO A 208 -6.88 -20.84 -34.55
CA PRO A 208 -5.47 -20.78 -34.87
C PRO A 208 -4.68 -19.71 -34.11
N PHE A 209 -5.32 -18.57 -33.81
CA PHE A 209 -4.71 -17.51 -33.01
C PHE A 209 -4.50 -17.93 -31.54
N ILE A 210 -5.52 -18.57 -30.95
CA ILE A 210 -5.47 -19.03 -29.55
C ILE A 210 -4.43 -20.14 -29.40
N GLN A 211 -4.35 -21.06 -30.33
CA GLN A 211 -3.35 -22.12 -30.31
C GLN A 211 -1.92 -21.57 -30.43
N ARG A 212 -1.70 -20.52 -31.23
CA ARG A 212 -0.40 -19.83 -31.28
C ARG A 212 -0.06 -19.16 -29.93
N MET A 213 -1.04 -18.52 -29.30
CA MET A 213 -0.86 -17.93 -27.96
C MET A 213 -0.54 -19.00 -26.93
N LYS A 214 -1.27 -20.13 -26.94
CA LYS A 214 -1.01 -21.27 -26.05
C LYS A 214 0.44 -21.71 -26.15
N HIS A 215 0.96 -21.95 -27.36
CA HIS A 215 2.35 -22.36 -27.56
C HIS A 215 3.39 -21.31 -27.16
N ALA A 216 3.02 -20.01 -27.17
CA ALA A 216 3.97 -18.93 -26.90
C ALA A 216 4.05 -18.54 -25.40
N ILE A 217 2.91 -18.57 -24.69
CA ILE A 217 2.83 -17.95 -23.36
C ILE A 217 2.13 -18.82 -22.30
N ALA A 218 1.42 -19.90 -22.68
CA ALA A 218 0.72 -20.73 -21.72
C ALA A 218 1.68 -21.42 -20.76
N MET A 219 1.37 -21.37 -19.50
CA MET A 219 2.06 -22.09 -18.43
C MET A 219 1.14 -23.18 -17.90
N ASP A 220 1.67 -24.37 -17.69
CA ASP A 220 0.94 -25.41 -17.03
C ASP A 220 0.89 -25.21 -15.50
N ASN A 221 0.11 -26.04 -14.80
CA ASN A 221 -0.02 -25.94 -13.35
C ASN A 221 1.30 -26.14 -12.61
N ASN A 222 2.22 -26.94 -13.16
CA ASN A 222 3.52 -27.18 -12.55
C ASN A 222 4.45 -25.98 -12.74
N ASP A 223 4.43 -25.36 -13.92
CA ASP A 223 5.18 -24.15 -14.22
C ASP A 223 4.71 -22.98 -13.33
N MET A 224 3.39 -22.82 -13.17
CA MET A 224 2.79 -21.81 -12.30
C MET A 224 3.17 -22.03 -10.84
N PHE A 225 3.19 -23.29 -10.39
CA PHE A 225 3.61 -23.63 -9.03
C PHE A 225 5.09 -23.28 -8.80
N GLN A 226 5.97 -23.68 -9.74
CA GLN A 226 7.40 -23.35 -9.65
C GLN A 226 7.66 -21.85 -9.69
N LEU A 227 6.95 -21.13 -10.57
CA LEU A 227 7.04 -19.66 -10.65
C LEU A 227 6.62 -19.01 -9.34
N SER A 228 5.50 -19.44 -8.77
CA SER A 228 4.99 -18.91 -7.50
C SER A 228 5.95 -19.14 -6.34
N LEU A 229 6.56 -20.36 -6.29
CA LEU A 229 7.56 -20.69 -5.28
C LEU A 229 8.81 -19.82 -5.43
N LEU A 230 9.32 -19.69 -6.66
CA LEU A 230 10.49 -18.86 -6.96
C LEU A 230 10.26 -17.39 -6.57
N LEU A 231 9.11 -16.83 -6.97
CA LEU A 231 8.72 -15.47 -6.61
C LEU A 231 8.59 -15.28 -5.11
N GLY A 232 8.03 -16.27 -4.40
CA GLY A 232 7.94 -16.25 -2.94
C GLY A 232 9.30 -16.18 -2.26
N VAL A 233 10.26 -17.00 -2.73
CA VAL A 233 11.65 -16.97 -2.22
C VAL A 233 12.31 -15.62 -2.50
N ILE A 234 12.18 -15.10 -3.72
CA ILE A 234 12.70 -13.77 -4.08
C ILE A 234 12.11 -12.68 -3.18
N GLN A 235 10.79 -12.70 -2.96
CA GLN A 235 10.13 -11.71 -2.11
C GLN A 235 10.61 -11.78 -0.66
N ILE A 236 10.75 -12.98 -0.10
CA ILE A 236 11.23 -13.14 1.28
C ILE A 236 12.66 -12.61 1.41
N LEU A 237 13.57 -13.00 0.51
CA LEU A 237 14.95 -12.51 0.52
C LEU A 237 15.01 -10.99 0.35
N PHE A 238 14.22 -10.44 -0.57
CA PHE A 238 14.17 -9.02 -0.79
C PHE A 238 13.64 -8.27 0.45
N GLY A 239 12.57 -8.77 1.09
CA GLY A 239 12.04 -8.22 2.34
C GLY A 239 13.05 -8.25 3.48
N MET A 240 13.84 -9.33 3.58
CA MET A 240 14.91 -9.45 4.58
C MET A 240 16.07 -8.47 4.30
N ILE A 241 16.42 -8.23 3.04
CA ILE A 241 17.42 -7.21 2.67
C ILE A 241 16.93 -5.83 3.10
N LEU A 242 15.67 -5.48 2.79
CA LEU A 242 15.08 -4.20 3.21
C LEU A 242 15.04 -4.06 4.74
N LYS A 243 14.71 -5.14 5.46
CA LYS A 243 14.76 -5.17 6.92
C LYS A 243 16.18 -4.92 7.44
N ALA A 244 17.19 -5.58 6.88
CA ALA A 244 18.59 -5.39 7.26
C ALA A 244 19.06 -3.95 7.01
N VAL A 245 18.70 -3.38 5.86
CA VAL A 245 19.00 -1.97 5.51
C VAL A 245 18.33 -1.02 6.49
N ASN A 246 17.04 -1.22 6.78
CA ASN A 246 16.29 -0.39 7.71
C ASN A 246 16.88 -0.45 9.14
N GLN A 247 17.23 -1.65 9.62
CA GLN A 247 17.91 -1.83 10.90
C GLN A 247 19.28 -1.15 10.95
N ALA A 248 20.05 -1.24 9.86
CA ALA A 248 21.36 -0.60 9.77
C ALA A 248 21.27 0.92 9.80
N ILE A 249 20.25 1.51 9.15
CA ILE A 249 20.01 2.96 9.12
C ILE A 249 19.53 3.47 10.49
N GLN A 250 18.60 2.76 11.14
CA GLN A 250 17.98 3.22 12.39
C GLN A 250 18.87 3.00 13.61
N PHE A 251 19.48 1.84 13.73
CA PHE A 251 20.14 1.37 14.95
C PHE A 251 21.65 1.11 14.76
N GLY A 252 22.10 1.12 13.52
CA GLY A 252 23.48 0.82 13.15
C GLY A 252 23.68 -0.62 12.69
N PHE A 253 24.79 -0.86 11.97
CA PHE A 253 25.07 -2.12 11.28
C PHE A 253 25.05 -3.37 12.17
N LYS A 254 25.45 -3.24 13.44
CA LYS A 254 25.46 -4.35 14.40
C LYS A 254 24.08 -5.01 14.59
N TYR A 255 22.98 -4.26 14.42
CA TYR A 255 21.61 -4.77 14.55
C TYR A 255 21.14 -5.51 13.29
N ALA A 256 21.74 -5.24 12.13
CA ALA A 256 21.44 -5.93 10.89
C ALA A 256 22.11 -7.31 10.79
N VAL A 257 23.15 -7.59 11.60
CA VAL A 257 23.98 -8.82 11.50
C VAL A 257 23.13 -10.08 11.63
N GLY A 258 22.20 -10.14 12.59
CA GLY A 258 21.31 -11.29 12.75
C GLY A 258 20.43 -11.54 11.51
N THR A 259 19.87 -10.47 10.92
CA THR A 259 19.08 -10.56 9.70
C THR A 259 19.93 -10.97 8.50
N ILE A 260 21.17 -10.48 8.40
CA ILE A 260 22.14 -10.92 7.37
C ILE A 260 22.47 -12.42 7.55
N GLY A 261 22.60 -12.91 8.77
CA GLY A 261 22.76 -14.32 9.06
C GLY A 261 21.62 -15.18 8.48
N TRP A 262 20.38 -14.75 8.64
CA TRP A 262 19.22 -15.42 8.04
C TRP A 262 19.25 -15.39 6.50
N ILE A 263 19.65 -14.28 5.87
CA ILE A 263 19.82 -14.17 4.42
C ILE A 263 20.86 -15.17 3.93
N ILE A 264 22.02 -15.23 4.58
CA ILE A 264 23.11 -16.15 4.23
C ILE A 264 22.63 -17.61 4.35
N LEU A 265 21.92 -17.94 5.41
CA LEU A 265 21.36 -19.28 5.64
C LEU A 265 20.42 -19.68 4.50
N LEU A 266 19.41 -18.84 4.21
CA LEU A 266 18.41 -19.14 3.16
C LEU A 266 19.05 -19.22 1.77
N VAL A 267 19.98 -18.32 1.44
CA VAL A 267 20.70 -18.35 0.17
C VAL A 267 21.57 -19.62 0.06
N SER A 268 22.27 -20.00 1.14
CA SER A 268 23.10 -21.21 1.17
C SER A 268 22.26 -22.48 0.94
N VAL A 269 21.11 -22.59 1.62
CA VAL A 269 20.19 -23.73 1.44
C VAL A 269 19.61 -23.74 0.03
N GLY A 270 19.19 -22.58 -0.48
CA GLY A 270 18.68 -22.45 -1.84
C GLY A 270 19.70 -22.83 -2.91
N LEU A 271 20.94 -22.37 -2.79
CA LEU A 271 22.03 -22.75 -3.69
C LEU A 271 22.34 -24.26 -3.65
N ALA A 272 22.35 -24.85 -2.45
CA ALA A 272 22.56 -26.30 -2.31
C ALA A 272 21.44 -27.13 -2.95
N ALA A 273 20.20 -26.62 -2.94
CA ALA A 273 19.06 -27.27 -3.58
C ALA A 273 19.10 -27.17 -5.12
N VAL A 274 19.49 -25.97 -5.65
CA VAL A 274 19.48 -25.69 -7.10
C VAL A 274 20.76 -26.22 -7.80
N LEU A 275 21.91 -26.17 -7.14
CA LEU A 275 23.22 -26.51 -7.71
C LEU A 275 23.93 -27.59 -6.90
N PRO A 276 23.33 -28.78 -6.69
CA PRO A 276 23.90 -29.82 -5.84
C PRO A 276 25.25 -30.37 -6.36
N ALA A 277 25.54 -30.27 -7.65
CA ALA A 277 26.80 -30.70 -8.24
C ALA A 277 27.98 -29.79 -7.87
N VAL A 278 27.75 -28.49 -7.67
CA VAL A 278 28.79 -27.49 -7.33
C VAL A 278 28.84 -27.23 -5.84
N PHE A 279 27.67 -27.20 -5.21
CA PHE A 279 27.48 -26.87 -3.81
C PHE A 279 26.59 -27.94 -3.14
N PRO A 280 27.15 -29.12 -2.80
CA PRO A 280 26.37 -30.24 -2.28
C PRO A 280 25.84 -29.92 -0.86
N MET A 281 24.59 -30.27 -0.61
CA MET A 281 23.97 -30.18 0.70
C MET A 281 24.75 -31.05 1.71
N GLY A 282 25.19 -30.48 2.82
CA GLY A 282 26.05 -31.16 3.80
C GLY A 282 27.55 -31.20 3.45
N GLY A 283 27.98 -30.62 2.34
CA GLY A 283 29.38 -30.42 2.02
C GLY A 283 30.10 -29.53 3.02
N THR A 284 31.43 -29.65 3.13
CA THR A 284 32.22 -28.86 4.10
C THR A 284 32.00 -27.34 3.97
N ALA A 285 31.96 -26.83 2.74
CA ALA A 285 31.70 -25.41 2.49
C ALA A 285 30.30 -25.01 2.95
N HIS A 286 29.26 -25.80 2.66
CA HIS A 286 27.88 -25.56 3.10
C HIS A 286 27.78 -25.56 4.62
N LEU A 287 28.38 -26.53 5.32
CA LEU A 287 28.38 -26.64 6.77
C LEU A 287 29.09 -25.43 7.45
N VAL A 288 30.20 -24.97 6.89
CA VAL A 288 30.91 -23.78 7.39
C VAL A 288 30.04 -22.53 7.26
N ILE A 289 29.40 -22.34 6.11
CA ILE A 289 28.50 -21.18 5.90
C ILE A 289 27.31 -21.25 6.84
N LEU A 290 26.70 -22.42 7.04
CA LEU A 290 25.63 -22.62 8.01
C LEU A 290 26.06 -22.34 9.45
N ALA A 291 27.26 -22.74 9.83
CA ALA A 291 27.81 -22.48 11.17
C ALA A 291 28.03 -20.97 11.38
N ILE A 292 28.57 -20.25 10.39
CA ILE A 292 28.74 -18.79 10.45
C ILE A 292 27.38 -18.10 10.52
N ALA A 293 26.45 -18.46 9.66
CA ALA A 293 25.10 -17.90 9.65
C ALA A 293 24.38 -18.16 10.97
N GLY A 294 24.47 -19.38 11.49
CA GLY A 294 23.92 -19.74 12.80
C GLY A 294 24.52 -18.93 13.96
N ALA A 295 25.83 -18.73 13.95
CA ALA A 295 26.49 -17.88 14.94
C ALA A 295 26.01 -16.41 14.85
N MET A 296 25.86 -15.87 13.64
CA MET A 296 25.31 -14.51 13.44
C MET A 296 23.88 -14.39 13.96
N ILE A 297 23.04 -15.37 13.73
CA ILE A 297 21.65 -15.39 14.19
C ILE A 297 21.59 -15.51 15.71
N LEU A 298 22.34 -16.44 16.31
CA LEU A 298 22.28 -16.72 17.72
C LEU A 298 22.88 -15.60 18.61
N PHE A 299 23.96 -14.98 18.15
CA PHE A 299 24.71 -14.02 18.98
C PHE A 299 24.44 -12.55 18.66
N TYR A 300 23.80 -12.23 17.54
CA TYR A 300 23.56 -10.84 17.10
C TYR A 300 22.09 -10.49 16.92
N ASN A 301 21.16 -11.24 17.55
CA ASN A 301 19.73 -10.92 17.47
C ASN A 301 19.40 -9.62 18.21
N SER A 302 20.03 -9.36 19.35
CA SER A 302 19.88 -8.15 20.18
C SER A 302 21.23 -7.70 20.73
N PRO A 303 22.05 -6.96 19.96
CA PRO A 303 23.46 -6.70 20.31
C PRO A 303 23.69 -5.94 21.62
N ASP A 304 22.67 -5.31 22.21
CA ASP A 304 22.77 -4.59 23.48
C ASP A 304 22.54 -5.49 24.71
N LYS A 305 22.13 -6.75 24.50
CA LYS A 305 21.88 -7.70 25.57
C LYS A 305 23.07 -8.62 25.78
N ASN A 306 23.17 -9.21 26.99
CA ASN A 306 24.19 -10.19 27.31
C ASN A 306 24.13 -11.39 26.38
N ILE A 307 25.29 -12.01 26.11
CA ILE A 307 25.45 -13.10 25.15
C ILE A 307 24.52 -14.30 25.44
N PHE A 308 24.25 -14.61 26.70
CA PHE A 308 23.33 -15.67 27.12
C PHE A 308 21.87 -15.34 26.81
N ILE A 309 21.48 -14.06 26.99
CA ILE A 309 20.14 -13.58 26.66
C ILE A 309 19.96 -13.57 25.16
N ASN A 310 20.98 -13.15 24.40
CA ASN A 310 21.00 -13.19 22.95
C ASN A 310 20.83 -14.60 22.40
N PHE A 311 21.57 -15.55 22.95
CA PHE A 311 21.44 -16.96 22.61
C PHE A 311 20.01 -17.48 22.84
N GLY A 312 19.41 -17.17 23.99
CA GLY A 312 18.03 -17.53 24.29
C GLY A 312 17.00 -16.90 23.32
N LEU A 313 17.21 -15.63 22.97
CA LEU A 313 16.36 -14.93 21.99
C LEU A 313 16.58 -15.40 20.55
N GLY A 314 17.76 -15.88 20.22
CA GLY A 314 18.08 -16.45 18.91
C GLY A 314 17.51 -17.86 18.71
N LEU A 315 17.24 -18.59 19.81
CA LEU A 315 16.56 -19.89 19.77
C LEU A 315 15.03 -19.78 19.75
N TRP A 316 14.48 -18.73 20.30
CA TRP A 316 13.04 -18.44 20.28
C TRP A 316 12.64 -17.86 18.91
#